data_1e9c546086b57021c1be9292d8b2b121
#
_entry.id   1e9c546086b57021c1be9292d8b2b121
#
_cell.length_a   1.000
_cell.length_b   1.000
_cell.length_c   1.000
_cell.angle_alpha   90.00
_cell.angle_beta   90.00
_cell.angle_gamma   90.00
#
_symmetry.space_group_name_H-M   'P 1'
#
loop_
_entity.id
_entity.type
_entity.pdbx_description
1 polymer ?
#
loop_
_entity_poly.entity_id
_entity_poly.type
_entity_poly.pdbx_seq_one_letter_code
_entity_poly.pdbx_strand_id
1 'polypeptide(L)'
;LIGIPVLRLKGDYLAIVTLAFGEIIKNLVNVLYIGKDSNGFHFSTKDVMALNMEPDGKVIINGPQGITGTPKDATFFIGFILILITLFIVLNLIHSRDGRAIMAIRDNRIAAESVGINITKYKLMAFTISAAMAGAAGVLYAHNLSTLTANTNNFGYNMSIMILVFVVLGGIGNIRGSIIAAVILTLLPEMLRGLSDYRMLIYAIVLIVMM
;
A
#
# COMPACT_ATOMS: atom_id res chain seq x y z
N LEU A 1 -3.71 -12.81 8.03
CA LEU A 1 -3.76 -12.91 9.51
C LEU A 1 -4.35 -11.66 10.15
N ILE A 2 -3.92 -10.44 9.78
CA ILE A 2 -4.39 -9.17 10.34
C ILE A 2 -5.88 -8.91 10.02
N GLY A 3 -6.33 -9.28 8.83
CA GLY A 3 -7.70 -9.04 8.38
C GLY A 3 -8.77 -9.71 9.25
N ILE A 4 -8.49 -10.86 9.86
CA ILE A 4 -9.49 -11.60 10.64
C ILE A 4 -9.95 -10.82 11.89
N PRO A 5 -9.07 -10.34 12.78
CA PRO A 5 -9.50 -9.55 13.93
C PRO A 5 -9.98 -8.14 13.53
N VAL A 6 -9.34 -7.52 12.54
CA VAL A 6 -9.65 -6.15 12.11
C VAL A 6 -11.03 -6.05 11.46
N LEU A 7 -11.42 -6.99 10.61
CA LEU A 7 -12.73 -6.98 9.94
C LEU A 7 -13.93 -7.23 10.87
N ARG A 8 -13.71 -7.64 12.11
CA ARG A 8 -14.76 -7.71 13.15
C ARG A 8 -15.13 -6.35 13.73
N LEU A 9 -14.22 -5.38 13.60
CA LEU A 9 -14.45 -4.02 14.07
C LEU A 9 -15.34 -3.24 13.09
N LYS A 10 -16.06 -2.25 13.60
CA LYS A 10 -17.00 -1.44 12.82
C LYS A 10 -16.65 0.04 12.94
N GLY A 11 -16.96 0.79 11.88
CA GLY A 11 -16.81 2.25 11.86
C GLY A 11 -15.38 2.73 12.12
N ASP A 12 -15.26 3.76 12.94
CA ASP A 12 -14.01 4.47 13.22
C ASP A 12 -12.94 3.60 13.90
N TYR A 13 -13.35 2.61 14.70
CA TYR A 13 -12.44 1.66 15.32
C TYR A 13 -11.66 0.83 14.30
N LEU A 14 -12.27 0.52 13.16
CA LEU A 14 -11.60 -0.17 12.07
C LEU A 14 -10.46 0.70 11.51
N ALA A 15 -10.72 1.99 11.26
CA ALA A 15 -9.73 2.92 10.75
C ALA A 15 -8.57 3.13 11.73
N ILE A 16 -8.86 3.33 13.02
CA ILE A 16 -7.84 3.52 14.05
C ILE A 16 -6.93 2.30 14.16
N VAL A 17 -7.50 1.09 14.19
CA VAL A 17 -6.73 -0.15 14.34
C VAL A 17 -5.90 -0.44 13.11
N THR A 18 -6.39 -0.16 11.90
CA THR A 18 -5.60 -0.34 10.67
C THR A 18 -4.42 0.62 10.58
N LEU A 19 -4.61 1.89 10.99
CA LEU A 19 -3.51 2.86 11.08
C LEU A 19 -2.48 2.44 12.13
N ALA A 20 -2.94 2.07 13.34
CA ALA A 20 -2.05 1.59 14.40
C ALA A 20 -1.24 0.36 13.95
N PHE A 21 -1.85 -0.56 13.22
CA PHE A 21 -1.15 -1.73 12.66
C PHE A 21 -0.08 -1.34 11.66
N GLY A 22 -0.34 -0.37 10.80
CA GLY A 22 0.65 0.19 9.87
C GLY A 22 1.87 0.76 10.61
N GLU A 23 1.64 1.52 11.68
CA GLU A 23 2.70 2.08 12.51
C GLU A 23 3.49 1.01 13.28
N ILE A 24 2.82 -0.03 13.78
CA ILE A 24 3.47 -1.18 14.43
C ILE A 24 4.41 -1.88 13.43
N ILE A 25 3.96 -2.17 12.20
CA ILE A 25 4.79 -2.83 11.18
C ILE A 25 5.99 -1.94 10.82
N LYS A 26 5.78 -0.64 10.63
CA LYS A 26 6.86 0.32 10.35
C LYS A 26 7.91 0.31 11.45
N ASN A 27 7.50 0.40 12.71
CA ASN A 27 8.41 0.39 13.85
C ASN A 27 9.12 -0.96 14.01
N LEU A 28 8.42 -2.05 13.73
CA LEU A 28 9.01 -3.39 13.74
C LEU A 28 10.14 -3.52 12.71
N VAL A 29 9.91 -3.02 11.49
CA VAL A 29 10.94 -3.00 10.43
C VAL A 29 12.14 -2.15 10.83
N ASN A 30 11.92 -1.02 11.52
CA ASN A 30 12.98 -0.12 11.99
C ASN A 30 13.86 -0.72 13.10
N VAL A 31 13.37 -1.70 13.84
CA VAL A 31 14.12 -2.37 14.91
C VAL A 31 14.74 -3.68 14.45
N LEU A 32 14.29 -4.21 13.31
CA LEU A 32 14.67 -5.53 12.84
C LEU A 32 15.92 -5.47 11.95
N TYR A 33 16.92 -6.29 12.28
CA TYR A 33 18.10 -6.52 11.46
C TYR A 33 18.04 -7.94 10.93
N ILE A 34 18.10 -8.09 9.62
CA ILE A 34 18.10 -9.40 8.96
C ILE A 34 19.27 -9.46 8.00
N GLY A 35 20.08 -10.48 8.15
CA GLY A 35 21.17 -10.80 7.25
C GLY A 35 21.07 -12.25 6.76
N LYS A 36 21.73 -12.51 5.64
CA LYS A 36 21.89 -13.84 5.07
C LYS A 36 23.34 -14.09 4.75
N ASP A 37 23.86 -15.20 5.23
CA ASP A 37 25.16 -15.75 4.87
C ASP A 37 25.05 -17.20 4.34
N SER A 38 26.20 -17.87 4.19
CA SER A 38 26.28 -19.28 3.76
C SER A 38 25.56 -20.25 4.72
N ASN A 39 25.46 -19.89 6.00
CA ASN A 39 24.87 -20.70 7.06
C ASN A 39 23.36 -20.50 7.24
N GLY A 40 22.76 -19.45 6.63
CA GLY A 40 21.33 -19.21 6.66
C GLY A 40 20.92 -17.76 6.94
N PHE A 41 19.75 -17.60 7.57
CA PHE A 41 19.23 -16.29 7.95
C PHE A 41 19.54 -15.97 9.40
N HIS A 42 20.14 -14.80 9.61
CA HIS A 42 20.42 -14.26 10.94
C HIS A 42 19.47 -13.13 11.26
N PHE A 43 18.98 -13.09 12.50
CA PHE A 43 18.03 -12.10 12.99
C PHE A 43 18.59 -11.43 14.24
N SER A 44 18.54 -10.11 14.29
CA SER A 44 18.91 -9.33 15.46
C SER A 44 17.95 -8.14 15.62
N THR A 45 17.82 -7.66 16.87
CA THR A 45 17.05 -6.46 17.20
C THR A 45 17.93 -5.36 17.80
N LYS A 46 19.25 -5.56 17.82
CA LYS A 46 20.20 -4.60 18.40
C LYS A 46 20.99 -3.88 17.35
N ASP A 47 21.87 -4.60 16.65
CA ASP A 47 22.83 -4.05 15.70
C ASP A 47 23.18 -5.06 14.60
N VAL A 48 23.81 -4.56 13.52
CA VAL A 48 24.36 -5.41 12.45
C VAL A 48 25.47 -6.34 12.98
N MET A 49 26.29 -5.86 13.93
CA MET A 49 27.35 -6.68 14.54
C MET A 49 26.78 -7.85 15.35
N ALA A 50 25.59 -7.69 15.94
CA ALA A 50 24.91 -8.75 16.67
C ALA A 50 24.33 -9.85 15.78
N LEU A 51 24.37 -9.71 14.45
CA LEU A 51 24.02 -10.74 13.50
C LEU A 51 25.06 -11.87 13.44
N ASN A 52 26.30 -11.63 13.91
CA ASN A 52 27.41 -12.60 13.90
C ASN A 52 27.56 -13.33 12.54
N MET A 53 27.46 -12.57 11.44
CA MET A 53 27.57 -13.11 10.09
C MET A 53 29.04 -13.29 9.70
N GLU A 54 29.28 -14.21 8.80
CA GLU A 54 30.57 -14.36 8.13
C GLU A 54 30.91 -13.12 7.27
N PRO A 55 32.19 -12.89 6.92
CA PRO A 55 32.62 -11.71 6.14
C PRO A 55 31.93 -11.58 4.78
N ASP A 56 31.35 -12.66 4.25
CA ASP A 56 30.64 -12.72 2.98
C ASP A 56 29.11 -12.55 3.12
N GLY A 57 28.64 -12.32 4.35
CA GLY A 57 27.23 -12.13 4.67
C GLY A 57 26.65 -10.82 4.14
N LYS A 58 25.45 -10.88 3.55
CA LYS A 58 24.72 -9.72 3.04
C LYS A 58 23.59 -9.33 4.01
N VAL A 59 23.62 -8.07 4.46
CA VAL A 59 22.52 -7.50 5.24
C VAL A 59 21.35 -7.20 4.31
N ILE A 60 20.16 -7.73 4.62
CA ILE A 60 18.94 -7.52 3.83
C ILE A 60 18.14 -6.36 4.41
N ILE A 61 17.91 -6.36 5.73
CA ILE A 61 17.22 -5.29 6.46
C ILE A 61 18.18 -4.75 7.51
N ASN A 62 18.43 -3.46 7.46
CA ASN A 62 19.38 -2.76 8.31
C ASN A 62 18.66 -1.79 9.27
N GLY A 63 17.68 -2.27 10.02
CA GLY A 63 16.94 -1.46 10.99
C GLY A 63 16.46 -0.11 10.42
N PRO A 64 16.84 1.03 11.01
CA PRO A 64 16.42 2.36 10.58
C PRO A 64 16.88 2.75 9.16
N GLN A 65 17.94 2.15 8.65
CA GLN A 65 18.39 2.34 7.27
C GLN A 65 17.54 1.56 6.26
N GLY A 66 16.71 0.64 6.74
CA GLY A 66 15.79 -0.15 5.95
C GLY A 66 16.50 -1.16 5.04
N ILE A 67 15.97 -1.33 3.84
CA ILE A 67 16.52 -2.22 2.82
C ILE A 67 17.43 -1.38 1.91
N THR A 68 18.71 -1.76 1.81
CA THR A 68 19.70 -1.08 0.99
C THR A 68 20.24 -2.00 -0.10
N GLY A 69 20.62 -1.42 -1.24
CA GLY A 69 21.28 -2.17 -2.32
C GLY A 69 20.36 -3.08 -3.13
N THR A 70 19.07 -2.77 -3.19
CA THR A 70 18.18 -3.43 -4.15
C THR A 70 18.55 -3.03 -5.58
N PRO A 71 18.64 -3.98 -6.53
CA PRO A 71 18.94 -3.66 -7.91
C PRO A 71 17.81 -2.80 -8.51
N LYS A 72 18.19 -1.81 -9.33
CA LYS A 72 17.24 -0.91 -10.01
C LYS A 72 16.69 -1.55 -11.29
N ASP A 73 15.93 -2.62 -11.16
CA ASP A 73 15.38 -3.35 -12.30
C ASP A 73 13.95 -2.89 -12.66
N ALA A 74 13.38 -1.95 -11.88
CA ALA A 74 12.06 -1.41 -12.17
C ALA A 74 12.12 -0.50 -13.41
N THR A 75 11.71 -1.06 -14.54
CA THR A 75 11.56 -0.34 -15.80
C THR A 75 10.13 0.17 -15.94
N PHE A 76 9.94 1.30 -16.62
CA PHE A 76 8.60 1.83 -16.94
C PHE A 76 7.69 0.77 -17.56
N PHE A 77 8.24 -0.08 -18.42
CA PHE A 77 7.50 -1.15 -19.09
C PHE A 77 6.96 -2.20 -18.11
N ILE A 78 7.76 -2.59 -17.10
CA ILE A 78 7.32 -3.53 -16.05
C ILE A 78 6.20 -2.91 -15.21
N GLY A 79 6.31 -1.63 -14.85
CA GLY A 79 5.27 -0.89 -14.16
C GLY A 79 3.97 -0.82 -14.97
N PHE A 80 4.06 -0.53 -16.26
CA PHE A 80 2.91 -0.48 -17.14
C PHE A 80 2.20 -1.84 -17.28
N ILE A 81 2.97 -2.93 -17.45
CA ILE A 81 2.41 -4.30 -17.46
C ILE A 81 1.72 -4.62 -16.13
N LEU A 82 2.31 -4.26 -15.00
CA LEU A 82 1.70 -4.49 -13.69
C LEU A 82 0.37 -3.76 -13.54
N ILE A 83 0.27 -2.53 -14.04
CA ILE A 83 -0.99 -1.77 -14.06
C ILE A 83 -2.04 -2.49 -14.92
N LEU A 84 -1.68 -2.97 -16.11
CA LEU A 84 -2.60 -3.71 -16.98
C LEU A 84 -3.09 -5.00 -16.33
N ILE A 85 -2.20 -5.76 -15.69
CA ILE A 85 -2.55 -6.99 -14.96
C ILE A 85 -3.48 -6.66 -13.81
N THR A 86 -3.19 -5.61 -13.03
CA THR A 86 -4.04 -5.17 -11.92
C THR A 86 -5.43 -4.78 -12.40
N LEU A 87 -5.53 -4.00 -13.48
CA LEU A 87 -6.81 -3.63 -14.09
C LEU A 87 -7.58 -4.85 -14.58
N PHE A 88 -6.91 -5.78 -15.24
CA PHE A 88 -7.53 -7.03 -15.70
C PHE A 88 -8.11 -7.84 -14.54
N ILE A 89 -7.35 -8.02 -13.45
CA ILE A 89 -7.81 -8.74 -12.25
C ILE A 89 -9.02 -8.04 -11.63
N VAL A 90 -8.93 -6.72 -11.43
CA VAL A 90 -9.99 -5.94 -10.77
C VAL A 90 -11.26 -5.90 -11.61
N LEU A 91 -11.17 -5.68 -12.92
CA LEU A 91 -12.34 -5.65 -13.80
C LEU A 91 -13.02 -7.03 -13.87
N ASN A 92 -12.25 -8.11 -13.99
CA ASN A 92 -12.81 -9.46 -13.94
C ASN A 92 -13.44 -9.78 -12.58
N LEU A 93 -12.83 -9.35 -11.49
CA LEU A 93 -13.40 -9.53 -10.15
C LEU A 93 -14.75 -8.82 -10.03
N ILE A 94 -14.85 -7.57 -10.46
CA ILE A 94 -16.10 -6.78 -10.39
C ILE A 94 -17.24 -7.46 -11.19
N HIS A 95 -16.94 -8.02 -12.35
CA HIS A 95 -17.95 -8.69 -13.20
C HIS A 95 -18.22 -10.14 -12.77
N SER A 96 -17.47 -10.68 -11.82
CA SER A 96 -17.65 -12.04 -11.29
C SER A 96 -18.86 -12.15 -10.35
N ARG A 97 -19.24 -13.38 -9.99
CA ARG A 97 -20.25 -13.65 -8.98
C ARG A 97 -19.84 -13.11 -7.61
N ASP A 98 -18.56 -13.29 -7.27
CA ASP A 98 -17.99 -12.83 -5.99
C ASP A 98 -17.92 -11.30 -5.92
N GLY A 99 -17.59 -10.65 -7.04
CA GLY A 99 -17.59 -9.19 -7.13
C GLY A 99 -18.99 -8.60 -6.94
N ARG A 100 -20.03 -9.21 -7.51
CA ARG A 100 -21.42 -8.78 -7.27
C ARG A 100 -21.82 -8.93 -5.81
N ALA A 101 -21.40 -10.00 -5.13
CA ALA A 101 -21.65 -10.17 -3.70
C ALA A 101 -20.91 -9.08 -2.87
N ILE A 102 -19.68 -8.73 -3.24
CA ILE A 102 -18.92 -7.64 -2.59
C ILE A 102 -19.64 -6.30 -2.78
N MET A 103 -20.13 -6.01 -4.00
CA MET A 103 -20.89 -4.78 -4.27
C MET A 103 -22.22 -4.75 -3.50
N ALA A 104 -22.96 -5.84 -3.44
CA ALA A 104 -24.18 -5.94 -2.65
C ALA A 104 -23.94 -5.64 -1.16
N ILE A 105 -22.82 -6.12 -0.59
CA ILE A 105 -22.43 -5.83 0.79
C ILE A 105 -22.10 -4.34 0.99
N ARG A 106 -21.47 -3.71 -0.02
CA ARG A 106 -21.17 -2.28 0.00
C ARG A 106 -22.43 -1.44 0.01
N ASP A 107 -23.40 -1.79 -0.85
CA ASP A 107 -24.61 -1.01 -1.05
C ASP A 107 -25.57 -1.16 0.14
N ASN A 108 -25.82 -2.39 0.59
CA ASN A 108 -26.63 -2.64 1.80
C ASN A 108 -26.23 -3.95 2.48
N ARG A 109 -25.50 -3.82 3.59
CA ARG A 109 -25.01 -4.96 4.37
C ARG A 109 -26.15 -5.84 4.90
N ILE A 110 -27.23 -5.22 5.42
CA ILE A 110 -28.35 -5.96 6.05
C ILE A 110 -29.10 -6.76 4.99
N ALA A 111 -29.37 -6.14 3.84
CA ALA A 111 -30.03 -6.82 2.72
C ALA A 111 -29.17 -7.96 2.16
N ALA A 112 -27.86 -7.79 2.06
CA ALA A 112 -26.94 -8.85 1.61
C ALA A 112 -26.96 -10.05 2.58
N GLU A 113 -26.97 -9.79 3.89
CA GLU A 113 -27.04 -10.83 4.92
C GLU A 113 -28.37 -11.60 4.90
N SER A 114 -29.48 -10.91 4.66
CA SER A 114 -30.80 -11.52 4.59
C SER A 114 -30.97 -12.50 3.41
N VAL A 115 -30.24 -12.31 2.31
CA VAL A 115 -30.22 -13.24 1.17
C VAL A 115 -29.11 -14.30 1.28
N GLY A 116 -28.50 -14.46 2.47
CA GLY A 116 -27.56 -15.53 2.78
C GLY A 116 -26.11 -15.25 2.34
N ILE A 117 -25.74 -14.02 2.00
CA ILE A 117 -24.35 -13.68 1.66
C ILE A 117 -23.51 -13.62 2.93
N ASN A 118 -22.43 -14.42 2.99
CA ASN A 118 -21.49 -14.41 4.11
C ASN A 118 -20.57 -13.19 4.04
N ILE A 119 -20.90 -12.14 4.80
CA ILE A 119 -20.23 -10.84 4.81
C ILE A 119 -18.76 -10.98 5.14
N THR A 120 -18.41 -11.78 6.15
CA THR A 120 -17.01 -11.93 6.62
C THR A 120 -16.14 -12.57 5.53
N LYS A 121 -16.65 -13.60 4.85
CA LYS A 121 -15.92 -14.29 3.78
C LYS A 121 -15.60 -13.33 2.63
N TYR A 122 -16.59 -12.58 2.14
CA TYR A 122 -16.41 -11.69 1.00
C TYR A 122 -15.56 -10.46 1.32
N LYS A 123 -15.70 -9.90 2.53
CA LYS A 123 -14.81 -8.83 3.00
C LYS A 123 -13.36 -9.31 3.10
N LEU A 124 -13.14 -10.49 3.68
CA LEU A 124 -11.79 -11.06 3.81
C LEU A 124 -11.17 -11.34 2.44
N MET A 125 -11.96 -11.84 1.49
CA MET A 125 -11.51 -12.08 0.12
C MET A 125 -11.09 -10.78 -0.58
N ALA A 126 -11.93 -9.74 -0.52
CA ALA A 126 -11.60 -8.44 -1.09
C ALA A 126 -10.33 -7.85 -0.47
N PHE A 127 -10.22 -7.92 0.85
CA PHE A 127 -9.04 -7.44 1.58
C PHE A 127 -7.76 -8.20 1.19
N THR A 128 -7.84 -9.52 1.04
CA THR A 128 -6.68 -10.36 0.68
C THR A 128 -6.21 -10.07 -0.75
N ILE A 129 -7.13 -9.93 -1.70
CA ILE A 129 -6.80 -9.60 -3.09
C ILE A 129 -6.17 -8.21 -3.16
N SER A 130 -6.75 -7.22 -2.47
CA SER A 130 -6.21 -5.86 -2.40
C SER A 130 -4.81 -5.83 -1.79
N ALA A 131 -4.60 -6.57 -0.69
CA ALA A 131 -3.29 -6.67 -0.04
C ALA A 131 -2.24 -7.34 -0.94
N ALA A 132 -2.61 -8.36 -1.71
CA ALA A 132 -1.70 -9.01 -2.66
C ALA A 132 -1.26 -8.04 -3.77
N MET A 133 -2.20 -7.26 -4.32
CA MET A 133 -1.88 -6.25 -5.33
C MET A 133 -1.02 -5.12 -4.76
N ALA A 134 -1.30 -4.67 -3.54
CA ALA A 134 -0.47 -3.68 -2.85
C ALA A 134 0.95 -4.20 -2.60
N GLY A 135 1.10 -5.48 -2.24
CA GLY A 135 2.41 -6.12 -2.09
C GLY A 135 3.20 -6.14 -3.40
N ALA A 136 2.57 -6.49 -4.53
CA ALA A 136 3.21 -6.45 -5.84
C ALA A 136 3.66 -5.03 -6.23
N ALA A 137 2.84 -4.01 -5.98
CA ALA A 137 3.20 -2.61 -6.18
C ALA A 137 4.37 -2.19 -5.28
N GLY A 138 4.40 -2.67 -4.03
CA GLY A 138 5.50 -2.42 -3.09
C GLY A 138 6.83 -2.99 -3.56
N VAL A 139 6.84 -4.18 -4.14
CA VAL A 139 8.06 -4.78 -4.73
C VAL A 139 8.57 -3.92 -5.88
N LEU A 140 7.69 -3.48 -6.79
CA LEU A 140 8.08 -2.60 -7.89
C LEU A 140 8.67 -1.28 -7.37
N TYR A 141 8.05 -0.70 -6.35
CA TYR A 141 8.52 0.53 -5.72
C TYR A 141 9.90 0.36 -5.07
N ALA A 142 10.15 -0.81 -4.46
CA ALA A 142 11.44 -1.17 -3.88
C ALA A 142 12.56 -1.19 -4.94
N HIS A 143 12.29 -1.80 -6.08
CA HIS A 143 13.25 -1.87 -7.19
C HIS A 143 13.45 -0.52 -7.91
N ASN A 144 12.56 0.44 -7.71
CA ASN A 144 12.72 1.80 -8.26
C ASN A 144 13.64 2.68 -7.39
N LEU A 145 13.53 2.57 -6.07
CA LEU A 145 14.25 3.46 -5.15
C LEU A 145 15.64 2.96 -4.74
N SER A 146 15.96 1.68 -4.91
CA SER A 146 17.18 0.99 -4.45
C SER A 146 17.50 1.10 -2.94
N THR A 147 16.92 2.04 -2.23
CA THR A 147 17.02 2.19 -0.77
C THR A 147 15.64 2.52 -0.23
N LEU A 148 15.12 1.66 0.63
CA LEU A 148 13.81 1.77 1.25
C LEU A 148 13.98 1.95 2.75
N THR A 149 13.80 3.19 3.21
CA THR A 149 13.76 3.51 4.64
C THR A 149 12.32 3.56 5.13
N ALA A 150 12.03 2.92 6.26
CA ALA A 150 10.70 2.92 6.86
C ALA A 150 10.41 4.24 7.62
N ASN A 151 10.50 5.36 6.91
CA ASN A 151 10.23 6.70 7.43
C ASN A 151 8.75 7.04 7.30
N THR A 152 8.24 7.89 8.20
CA THR A 152 6.84 8.37 8.19
C THR A 152 6.46 9.04 6.88
N ASN A 153 7.41 9.67 6.18
CA ASN A 153 7.15 10.34 4.90
C ASN A 153 7.02 9.37 3.72
N ASN A 154 7.76 8.25 3.73
CA ASN A 154 7.80 7.30 2.61
C ASN A 154 6.88 6.10 2.82
N PHE A 155 6.83 5.56 4.06
CA PHE A 155 6.07 4.35 4.43
C PHE A 155 5.19 4.54 5.66
N GLY A 156 4.83 5.78 6.00
CA GLY A 156 3.96 6.08 7.12
C GLY A 156 2.50 6.25 6.74
N TYR A 157 1.70 6.56 7.74
CA TYR A 157 0.27 6.85 7.59
C TYR A 157 -0.01 7.98 6.59
N ASN A 158 0.90 8.96 6.45
CA ASN A 158 0.75 10.08 5.51
C ASN A 158 0.57 9.60 4.07
N MET A 159 1.39 8.64 3.62
CA MET A 159 1.29 8.10 2.27
C MET A 159 -0.02 7.31 2.09
N SER A 160 -0.46 6.58 3.12
CA SER A 160 -1.75 5.87 3.09
C SER A 160 -2.94 6.83 2.99
N ILE A 161 -2.89 7.96 3.73
CA ILE A 161 -3.91 9.01 3.64
C ILE A 161 -3.91 9.64 2.24
N MET A 162 -2.74 9.90 1.65
CA MET A 162 -2.62 10.48 0.32
C MET A 162 -3.24 9.58 -0.76
N ILE A 163 -2.99 8.28 -0.69
CA ILE A 163 -3.62 7.28 -1.58
C ILE A 163 -5.15 7.28 -1.37
N LEU A 164 -5.62 7.35 -0.12
CA LEU A 164 -7.04 7.44 0.18
C LEU A 164 -7.67 8.69 -0.45
N VAL A 165 -7.00 9.84 -0.36
CA VAL A 165 -7.45 11.10 -0.98
C VAL A 165 -7.58 10.93 -2.50
N PHE A 166 -6.64 10.29 -3.18
CA PHE A 166 -6.73 10.03 -4.62
C PHE A 166 -7.97 9.20 -4.98
N VAL A 167 -8.28 8.19 -4.17
CA VAL A 167 -9.46 7.33 -4.40
C VAL A 167 -10.77 8.07 -4.10
N VAL A 168 -10.81 8.87 -3.04
CA VAL A 168 -12.01 9.65 -2.67
C VAL A 168 -12.32 10.71 -3.72
N LEU A 169 -11.31 11.48 -4.14
CA LEU A 169 -11.47 12.52 -5.17
C LEU A 169 -11.80 11.93 -6.55
N GLY A 170 -11.26 10.75 -6.87
CA GLY A 170 -11.59 10.04 -8.09
C GLY A 170 -12.99 9.41 -8.09
N GLY A 171 -13.65 9.39 -6.93
CA GLY A 171 -14.96 8.77 -6.69
C GLY A 171 -14.85 7.33 -6.21
N ILE A 172 -15.37 7.09 -5.00
CA ILE A 172 -15.38 5.76 -4.38
C ILE A 172 -16.16 4.78 -5.26
N GLY A 173 -15.49 3.72 -5.72
CA GLY A 173 -16.07 2.70 -6.60
C GLY A 173 -15.93 3.02 -8.10
N ASN A 174 -15.38 4.16 -8.48
CA ASN A 174 -15.10 4.50 -9.87
C ASN A 174 -13.61 4.34 -10.17
N ILE A 175 -13.23 3.21 -10.78
CA ILE A 175 -11.82 2.89 -11.10
C ILE A 175 -11.22 3.92 -12.06
N ARG A 176 -11.99 4.36 -13.07
CA ARG A 176 -11.51 5.33 -14.07
C ARG A 176 -11.22 6.68 -13.41
N GLY A 177 -12.13 7.15 -12.54
CA GLY A 177 -11.95 8.38 -11.78
C GLY A 177 -10.75 8.32 -10.85
N SER A 178 -10.56 7.22 -10.12
CA SER A 178 -9.41 7.03 -9.21
C SER A 178 -8.07 7.03 -9.95
N ILE A 179 -7.99 6.45 -11.16
CA ILE A 179 -6.78 6.47 -11.99
C ILE A 179 -6.49 7.90 -12.45
N ILE A 180 -7.48 8.61 -12.96
CA ILE A 180 -7.33 10.00 -13.43
C ILE A 180 -6.90 10.90 -12.27
N ALA A 181 -7.55 10.79 -11.12
CA ALA A 181 -7.19 11.55 -9.93
C ALA A 181 -5.74 11.25 -9.47
N ALA A 182 -5.34 9.99 -9.43
CA ALA A 182 -3.98 9.60 -9.08
C ALA A 182 -2.94 10.21 -10.04
N VAL A 183 -3.19 10.16 -11.34
CA VAL A 183 -2.30 10.74 -12.36
C VAL A 183 -2.21 12.26 -12.19
N ILE A 184 -3.34 12.95 -12.11
CA ILE A 184 -3.37 14.42 -11.98
C ILE A 184 -2.68 14.85 -10.69
N LEU A 185 -3.05 14.27 -9.55
CA LEU A 185 -2.51 14.67 -8.24
C LEU A 185 -1.04 14.30 -8.04
N THR A 186 -0.54 13.32 -8.78
CA THR A 186 0.89 12.97 -8.77
C THR A 186 1.70 13.86 -9.70
N LEU A 187 1.18 14.18 -10.89
CA LEU A 187 1.87 15.02 -11.87
C LEU A 187 1.84 16.50 -11.51
N LEU A 188 0.75 16.96 -10.90
CA LEU A 188 0.54 18.39 -10.60
C LEU A 188 1.67 18.98 -9.76
N PRO A 189 2.08 18.40 -8.62
CA PRO A 189 3.18 18.95 -7.81
C PRO A 189 4.51 18.95 -8.56
N GLU A 190 4.73 18.00 -9.48
CA GLU A 190 5.96 17.93 -10.26
C GLU A 190 5.99 18.97 -11.38
N MET A 191 4.87 19.19 -12.06
CA MET A 191 4.76 20.25 -13.06
C MET A 191 4.89 21.65 -12.45
N LEU A 192 4.41 21.82 -11.22
CA LEU A 192 4.50 23.08 -10.48
C LEU A 192 5.85 23.27 -9.76
N ARG A 193 6.81 22.38 -9.95
CA ARG A 193 8.14 22.45 -9.31
C ARG A 193 8.89 23.73 -9.63
N GLY A 194 8.65 24.33 -10.79
CA GLY A 194 9.20 25.62 -11.18
C GLY A 194 8.59 26.83 -10.45
N LEU A 195 7.44 26.65 -9.80
CA LEU A 195 6.72 27.69 -9.04
C LEU A 195 6.82 27.40 -7.53
N SER A 196 8.04 27.33 -7.00
CA SER A 196 8.35 26.81 -5.64
C SER A 196 7.44 27.37 -4.53
N ASP A 197 7.15 28.66 -4.56
CA ASP A 197 6.40 29.36 -3.49
C ASP A 197 4.87 29.16 -3.60
N TYR A 198 4.36 28.99 -4.81
CA TYR A 198 2.92 28.86 -5.08
C TYR A 198 2.46 27.41 -5.24
N ARG A 199 3.37 26.45 -5.29
CA ARG A 199 3.08 25.03 -5.54
C ARG A 199 2.04 24.48 -4.57
N MET A 200 2.22 24.71 -3.27
CA MET A 200 1.30 24.22 -2.24
C MET A 200 -0.06 24.89 -2.30
N LEU A 201 -0.09 26.18 -2.62
CA LEU A 201 -1.33 26.94 -2.75
C LEU A 201 -2.16 26.44 -3.95
N ILE A 202 -1.52 26.28 -5.11
CA ILE A 202 -2.20 25.76 -6.32
C ILE A 202 -2.69 24.34 -6.09
N TYR A 203 -1.88 23.48 -5.44
CA TYR A 203 -2.28 22.12 -5.10
C TYR A 203 -3.52 22.11 -4.19
N ALA A 204 -3.56 22.96 -3.16
CA ALA A 204 -4.70 23.08 -2.26
C ALA A 204 -5.97 23.56 -3.01
N ILE A 205 -5.85 24.55 -3.91
CA ILE A 205 -6.97 25.01 -4.73
C ILE A 205 -7.50 23.90 -5.62
N VAL A 206 -6.63 23.16 -6.29
CA VAL A 206 -7.04 22.03 -7.15
C VAL A 206 -7.76 20.96 -6.35
N LEU A 207 -7.29 20.63 -5.14
CA LEU A 207 -7.98 19.69 -4.26
C LEU A 207 -9.38 20.17 -3.89
N ILE A 208 -9.56 21.46 -3.57
CA ILE A 208 -10.86 22.05 -3.24
C ILE A 208 -11.81 22.01 -4.45
N VAL A 209 -11.31 22.33 -5.64
CA VAL A 209 -12.12 22.33 -6.88
C VAL A 209 -12.52 20.90 -7.30
N MET A 210 -11.67 19.90 -7.03
CA MET A 210 -11.98 18.48 -7.32
C MET A 210 -12.93 17.85 -6.32
N MET A 211 -13.04 18.38 -5.12
CA MET A 211 -13.93 17.91 -4.05
C MET A 211 -15.38 18.33 -4.27
#